data_4564944c99d86f16a22f4dc3992859ba
#
_entry.id   4564944c99d86f16a22f4dc3992859ba
#
_cell.length_a   1.000
_cell.length_b   1.000
_cell.length_c   1.000
_cell.angle_alpha   90.00
_cell.angle_beta   90.00
_cell.angle_gamma   90.00
#
_symmetry.space_group_name_H-M   'P 1'
#
loop_
_entity.id
_entity.type
_entity.pdbx_description
1 polymer ?
#
loop_
_entity_poly.entity_id
_entity_poly.type
_entity_poly.pdbx_seq_one_letter_code
_entity_poly.pdbx_strand_id
1 'polypeptide(L)'
;MKVAVLSDIHGNGVALKYTIDDFKKIGIKKIIILGDIVMKGPMPFESLELLKDKSLEIIAWVKGNTDLWLEQITNDWIPRSMKEKEIKLYYKYATENLQEEQIEFLKKLPLECSINVNEINILCVHGTPKSIFEAIDSSVSEEEIKKAIKGVKEEVILSGHSHTSFIGKVDEKIIFNVGSIGNSLDGDNRISYGILEFDENKVNLINRRISYPVSDVINIATDNKFPLLEEYRKLILNGLM
;
A
#
# COMPACT_ATOMS: atom_id res chain seq x y z
N MET A 1 18.24 -8.97 11.15
CA MET A 1 18.04 -7.87 10.18
C MET A 1 16.55 -7.51 10.15
N LYS A 2 16.20 -6.20 9.94
CA LYS A 2 14.78 -5.79 9.88
C LYS A 2 14.47 -5.10 8.55
N VAL A 3 13.25 -5.31 8.04
CA VAL A 3 12.72 -4.71 6.82
C VAL A 3 11.32 -4.16 7.10
N ALA A 4 11.02 -2.92 6.70
CA ALA A 4 9.67 -2.38 6.77
C ALA A 4 8.91 -2.70 5.47
N VAL A 5 7.62 -3.02 5.61
CA VAL A 5 6.73 -3.34 4.47
C VAL A 5 5.59 -2.34 4.45
N LEU A 6 5.51 -1.58 3.38
CA LEU A 6 4.60 -0.45 3.19
C LEU A 6 3.58 -0.79 2.11
N SER A 7 2.32 -0.45 2.31
CA SER A 7 1.24 -0.61 1.33
C SER A 7 0.20 0.48 1.46
N ASP A 8 -0.53 0.72 0.37
CA ASP A 8 -1.76 1.53 0.39
C ASP A 8 -1.53 2.90 1.02
N ILE A 9 -0.54 3.63 0.49
CA ILE A 9 -0.15 4.98 0.95
C ILE A 9 -1.20 6.00 0.54
N HIS A 10 -1.76 5.82 -0.65
CA HIS A 10 -2.86 6.62 -1.18
C HIS A 10 -2.66 8.12 -1.05
N GLY A 11 -1.49 8.64 -1.42
CA GLY A 11 -1.24 10.08 -1.37
C GLY A 11 -1.37 10.72 0.01
N ASN A 12 -1.30 9.95 1.09
CA ASN A 12 -1.26 10.45 2.45
C ASN A 12 0.18 10.67 2.90
N GLY A 13 0.80 11.75 2.40
CA GLY A 13 2.19 12.10 2.69
C GLY A 13 2.45 12.33 4.17
N VAL A 14 1.44 12.79 4.94
CA VAL A 14 1.56 12.96 6.39
C VAL A 14 1.75 11.60 7.07
N ALA A 15 0.86 10.65 6.80
CA ALA A 15 0.96 9.29 7.36
C ALA A 15 2.27 8.61 6.93
N LEU A 16 2.65 8.72 5.65
CA LEU A 16 3.90 8.16 5.14
C LEU A 16 5.13 8.74 5.86
N LYS A 17 5.17 10.05 6.09
CA LYS A 17 6.26 10.70 6.83
C LYS A 17 6.37 10.12 8.24
N TYR A 18 5.26 10.00 8.96
CA TYR A 18 5.25 9.41 10.30
C TYR A 18 5.70 7.94 10.29
N THR A 19 5.34 7.17 9.27
CA THR A 19 5.80 5.79 9.08
C THR A 19 7.31 5.73 8.90
N ILE A 20 7.86 6.58 8.02
CA ILE A 20 9.31 6.65 7.76
C ILE A 20 10.07 7.05 9.03
N ASP A 21 9.60 8.06 9.75
CA ASP A 21 10.20 8.51 11.00
C ASP A 21 10.17 7.40 12.07
N ASP A 22 9.08 6.62 12.14
CA ASP A 22 8.94 5.54 13.12
C ASP A 22 9.90 4.39 12.85
N PHE A 23 9.94 3.85 11.65
CA PHE A 23 10.84 2.72 11.36
C PHE A 23 12.32 3.14 11.34
N LYS A 24 12.66 4.39 11.00
CA LYS A 24 14.02 4.92 11.13
C LYS A 24 14.48 5.01 12.60
N LYS A 25 13.60 5.40 13.53
CA LYS A 25 13.89 5.42 14.98
C LYS A 25 14.31 4.04 15.51
N ILE A 26 13.82 2.97 14.92
CA ILE A 26 14.18 1.59 15.30
C ILE A 26 15.26 0.99 14.38
N GLY A 27 15.96 1.83 13.61
CA GLY A 27 17.14 1.48 12.82
C GLY A 27 16.85 0.76 11.50
N ILE A 28 15.60 0.77 11.00
CA ILE A 28 15.26 0.17 9.71
C ILE A 28 15.59 1.14 8.58
N LYS A 29 16.26 0.62 7.54
CA LYS A 29 16.56 1.34 6.29
C LYS A 29 16.02 0.61 5.06
N LYS A 30 15.90 -0.73 5.14
CA LYS A 30 15.38 -1.57 4.04
C LYS A 30 13.87 -1.55 4.04
N ILE A 31 13.29 -1.29 2.87
CA ILE A 31 11.84 -1.24 2.72
C ILE A 31 11.35 -2.04 1.52
N ILE A 32 10.14 -2.55 1.63
CA ILE A 32 9.34 -3.16 0.56
C ILE A 32 8.10 -2.30 0.38
N ILE A 33 7.68 -2.05 -0.87
CA ILE A 33 6.51 -1.25 -1.19
C ILE A 33 5.55 -2.09 -2.04
N LEU A 34 4.31 -2.25 -1.55
CA LEU A 34 3.31 -3.14 -2.14
C LEU A 34 2.24 -2.40 -2.97
N GLY A 35 2.52 -1.16 -3.40
CA GLY A 35 1.66 -0.42 -4.32
C GLY A 35 0.63 0.50 -3.67
N ASP A 36 -0.22 1.07 -4.51
CA ASP A 36 -1.25 2.08 -4.20
C ASP A 36 -0.66 3.34 -3.54
N ILE A 37 0.23 4.00 -4.30
CA ILE A 37 1.09 5.05 -3.76
C ILE A 37 0.42 6.43 -3.76
N VAL A 38 -0.16 6.87 -4.89
CA VAL A 38 -0.43 8.30 -5.15
C VAL A 38 -1.90 8.65 -5.23
N MET A 39 -2.78 7.75 -5.68
CA MET A 39 -4.20 8.05 -5.86
C MET A 39 -4.99 7.95 -4.55
N LYS A 40 -6.15 8.65 -4.49
CA LYS A 40 -7.10 8.67 -3.37
C LYS A 40 -6.67 9.46 -2.12
N GLY A 41 -5.65 10.29 -2.21
CA GLY A 41 -5.26 11.21 -1.13
C GLY A 41 -4.67 12.52 -1.65
N PRO A 42 -4.51 13.52 -0.77
CA PRO A 42 -4.28 14.91 -1.15
C PRO A 42 -2.84 15.29 -1.50
N MET A 43 -1.88 14.36 -1.34
CA MET A 43 -0.44 14.65 -1.47
C MET A 43 0.26 13.61 -2.38
N PRO A 44 -0.16 13.47 -3.66
CA PRO A 44 0.43 12.46 -4.57
C PRO A 44 1.92 12.70 -4.83
N PHE A 45 2.32 13.96 -5.09
CA PHE A 45 3.70 14.34 -5.36
C PHE A 45 4.59 14.10 -4.16
N GLU A 46 4.22 14.64 -2.99
CA GLU A 46 5.00 14.55 -1.75
C GLU A 46 5.17 13.09 -1.29
N SER A 47 4.12 12.26 -1.47
CA SER A 47 4.19 10.85 -1.12
C SER A 47 5.27 10.12 -1.93
N LEU A 48 5.37 10.40 -3.23
CA LEU A 48 6.39 9.80 -4.06
C LEU A 48 7.80 10.34 -3.76
N GLU A 49 7.92 11.65 -3.49
CA GLU A 49 9.20 12.28 -3.14
C GLU A 49 9.76 11.76 -1.80
N LEU A 50 8.90 11.51 -0.82
CA LEU A 50 9.32 10.90 0.46
C LEU A 50 9.95 9.51 0.26
N LEU A 51 9.49 8.73 -0.72
CA LEU A 51 10.05 7.42 -1.03
C LEU A 51 11.39 7.48 -1.80
N LYS A 52 11.75 8.64 -2.36
CA LYS A 52 13.05 8.88 -3.02
C LYS A 52 14.17 9.26 -2.04
N ASP A 53 13.90 9.28 -0.73
CA ASP A 53 14.93 9.57 0.28
C ASP A 53 16.09 8.57 0.17
N LYS A 54 17.29 9.08 -0.11
CA LYS A 54 18.50 8.28 -0.31
C LYS A 54 18.94 7.46 0.90
N SER A 55 18.37 7.72 2.07
CA SER A 55 18.61 6.92 3.28
C SER A 55 17.78 5.64 3.30
N LEU A 56 16.81 5.50 2.40
CA LEU A 56 15.96 4.31 2.23
C LEU A 56 16.58 3.38 1.18
N GLU A 57 16.62 2.10 1.49
CA GLU A 57 17.02 1.03 0.57
C GLU A 57 15.76 0.25 0.15
N ILE A 58 15.21 0.58 -1.01
CA ILE A 58 14.04 -0.12 -1.55
C ILE A 58 14.50 -1.44 -2.16
N ILE A 59 14.14 -2.57 -1.54
CA ILE A 59 14.54 -3.91 -1.98
C ILE A 59 13.48 -4.61 -2.84
N ALA A 60 12.21 -4.16 -2.79
CA ALA A 60 11.15 -4.53 -3.71
C ALA A 60 10.12 -3.41 -3.80
N TRP A 61 9.56 -3.22 -5.00
CA TRP A 61 8.47 -2.27 -5.24
C TRP A 61 7.57 -2.81 -6.34
N VAL A 62 6.31 -3.05 -6.00
CA VAL A 62 5.27 -3.47 -6.94
C VAL A 62 4.19 -2.41 -7.07
N LYS A 63 3.48 -2.37 -8.21
CA LYS A 63 2.34 -1.48 -8.37
C LYS A 63 1.08 -2.05 -7.75
N GLY A 64 0.21 -1.17 -7.25
CA GLY A 64 -1.15 -1.50 -6.83
C GLY A 64 -2.16 -1.27 -7.95
N ASN A 65 -3.43 -1.55 -7.68
CA ASN A 65 -4.50 -1.38 -8.68
C ASN A 65 -4.73 0.11 -9.01
N THR A 66 -4.52 1.02 -8.08
CA THR A 66 -4.64 2.45 -8.38
C THR A 66 -3.44 2.98 -9.16
N ASP A 67 -2.26 2.42 -8.97
CA ASP A 67 -1.09 2.72 -9.81
C ASP A 67 -1.29 2.17 -11.24
N LEU A 68 -1.91 0.99 -11.39
CA LEU A 68 -2.27 0.42 -12.68
C LEU A 68 -3.30 1.29 -13.44
N TRP A 69 -4.19 1.98 -12.73
CA TRP A 69 -5.12 2.91 -13.36
C TRP A 69 -4.45 4.10 -14.01
N LEU A 70 -3.25 4.51 -13.58
CA LEU A 70 -2.47 5.55 -14.28
C LEU A 70 -2.08 5.13 -15.71
N GLU A 71 -2.01 3.82 -15.97
CA GLU A 71 -1.73 3.24 -17.28
C GLU A 71 -3.02 3.00 -18.08
N GLN A 72 -4.10 2.57 -17.42
CA GLN A 72 -5.33 2.11 -18.07
C GLN A 72 -6.33 3.24 -18.35
N ILE A 73 -6.33 4.31 -17.54
CA ILE A 73 -7.26 5.41 -17.68
C ILE A 73 -6.64 6.51 -18.56
N THR A 74 -7.42 7.01 -19.50
CA THR A 74 -7.08 8.16 -20.33
C THR A 74 -8.02 9.33 -20.04
N ASN A 75 -7.66 10.52 -20.50
CA ASN A 75 -8.52 11.70 -20.34
C ASN A 75 -9.89 11.51 -21.03
N ASP A 76 -9.95 10.73 -22.11
CA ASP A 76 -11.17 10.45 -22.88
C ASP A 76 -12.02 9.34 -22.28
N TRP A 77 -11.51 8.63 -21.25
CA TRP A 77 -12.26 7.56 -20.62
C TRP A 77 -13.56 8.06 -20.01
N ILE A 78 -14.68 7.43 -20.41
CA ILE A 78 -16.03 7.82 -19.98
C ILE A 78 -16.51 6.86 -18.89
N PRO A 79 -16.67 7.32 -17.63
CA PRO A 79 -17.16 6.50 -16.54
C PRO A 79 -18.63 6.15 -16.72
N ARG A 80 -18.99 4.88 -16.45
CA ARG A 80 -20.33 4.31 -16.63
C ARG A 80 -21.07 4.05 -15.30
N SER A 81 -20.38 4.14 -14.18
CA SER A 81 -20.92 3.96 -12.82
C SER A 81 -20.49 5.06 -11.88
N MET A 82 -21.13 5.17 -10.70
CA MET A 82 -20.71 6.11 -9.67
C MET A 82 -19.28 5.84 -9.21
N LYS A 83 -18.95 4.57 -8.97
CA LYS A 83 -17.59 4.15 -8.61
C LYS A 83 -16.55 4.57 -9.66
N GLU A 84 -16.85 4.41 -10.93
CA GLU A 84 -15.96 4.86 -12.01
C GLU A 84 -15.82 6.39 -12.08
N LYS A 85 -16.88 7.14 -11.75
CA LYS A 85 -16.80 8.61 -11.64
C LYS A 85 -15.86 9.04 -10.52
N GLU A 86 -15.93 8.38 -9.37
CA GLU A 86 -15.00 8.62 -8.24
C GLU A 86 -13.56 8.29 -8.65
N ILE A 87 -13.33 7.14 -9.29
CA ILE A 87 -12.02 6.76 -9.80
C ILE A 87 -11.47 7.83 -10.75
N LYS A 88 -12.31 8.34 -11.66
CA LYS A 88 -11.90 9.41 -12.60
C LYS A 88 -11.53 10.70 -11.90
N LEU A 89 -12.23 11.07 -10.82
CA LEU A 89 -11.88 12.23 -10.01
C LEU A 89 -10.51 12.07 -9.34
N TYR A 90 -10.26 10.93 -8.72
CA TYR A 90 -8.96 10.64 -8.10
C TYR A 90 -7.83 10.55 -9.12
N TYR A 91 -8.08 9.90 -10.28
CA TYR A 91 -7.13 9.85 -11.39
C TYR A 91 -6.74 11.25 -11.87
N LYS A 92 -7.75 12.09 -12.15
CA LYS A 92 -7.53 13.47 -12.60
C LYS A 92 -6.72 14.25 -11.58
N TYR A 93 -7.12 14.19 -10.31
CA TYR A 93 -6.41 14.89 -9.24
C TYR A 93 -4.94 14.43 -9.14
N ALA A 94 -4.69 13.12 -9.16
CA ALA A 94 -3.33 12.59 -9.08
C ALA A 94 -2.49 13.03 -10.28
N THR A 95 -3.00 12.90 -11.51
CA THR A 95 -2.25 13.25 -12.73
C THR A 95 -2.02 14.75 -12.89
N GLU A 96 -2.91 15.61 -12.37
CA GLU A 96 -2.71 17.07 -12.35
C GLU A 96 -1.67 17.52 -11.30
N ASN A 97 -1.37 16.68 -10.31
CA ASN A 97 -0.42 16.97 -9.22
C ASN A 97 0.86 16.12 -9.27
N LEU A 98 1.08 15.37 -10.33
CA LEU A 98 2.31 14.59 -10.56
C LEU A 98 3.05 15.13 -11.78
N GLN A 99 4.37 14.96 -11.78
CA GLN A 99 5.21 15.19 -12.97
C GLN A 99 5.10 13.99 -13.92
N GLU A 100 5.32 14.20 -15.23
CA GLU A 100 5.24 13.15 -16.23
C GLU A 100 6.22 11.99 -15.94
N GLU A 101 7.43 12.32 -15.51
CA GLU A 101 8.44 11.32 -15.14
C GLU A 101 8.01 10.45 -13.96
N GLN A 102 7.24 11.02 -13.02
CA GLN A 102 6.70 10.29 -11.87
C GLN A 102 5.61 9.31 -12.32
N ILE A 103 4.72 9.74 -13.20
CA ILE A 103 3.67 8.90 -13.78
C ILE A 103 4.29 7.75 -14.57
N GLU A 104 5.27 8.05 -15.44
CA GLU A 104 5.97 7.03 -16.24
C GLU A 104 6.79 6.06 -15.37
N PHE A 105 7.32 6.51 -14.24
CA PHE A 105 7.96 5.63 -13.26
C PHE A 105 6.95 4.64 -12.65
N LEU A 106 5.80 5.12 -12.18
CA LEU A 106 4.76 4.28 -11.57
C LEU A 106 4.20 3.25 -12.55
N LYS A 107 3.99 3.64 -13.81
CA LYS A 107 3.56 2.72 -14.89
C LYS A 107 4.52 1.56 -15.14
N LYS A 108 5.82 1.75 -14.91
CA LYS A 108 6.85 0.73 -15.14
C LYS A 108 7.05 -0.24 -13.99
N LEU A 109 6.44 0.00 -12.83
CA LEU A 109 6.54 -0.91 -11.70
C LEU A 109 5.97 -2.28 -12.06
N PRO A 110 6.57 -3.38 -11.60
CA PRO A 110 6.05 -4.72 -11.83
C PRO A 110 4.77 -4.98 -11.01
N LEU A 111 3.98 -5.97 -11.43
CA LEU A 111 2.79 -6.42 -10.70
C LEU A 111 3.14 -7.32 -9.50
N GLU A 112 4.26 -8.03 -9.60
CA GLU A 112 4.79 -8.91 -8.57
C GLU A 112 6.32 -8.88 -8.56
N CYS A 113 6.92 -9.22 -7.44
CA CYS A 113 8.36 -9.31 -7.29
C CYS A 113 8.71 -10.41 -6.29
N SER A 114 9.51 -11.39 -6.71
CA SER A 114 10.09 -12.39 -5.82
C SER A 114 11.48 -11.98 -5.40
N ILE A 115 11.73 -11.97 -4.09
CA ILE A 115 13.04 -11.64 -3.51
C ILE A 115 13.48 -12.75 -2.55
N ASN A 116 14.78 -12.86 -2.34
CA ASN A 116 15.35 -13.67 -1.28
C ASN A 116 16.00 -12.76 -0.24
N VAL A 117 15.58 -12.90 1.00
CA VAL A 117 16.12 -12.13 2.12
C VAL A 117 16.48 -13.10 3.23
N ASN A 118 17.75 -13.19 3.55
CA ASN A 118 18.25 -14.07 4.63
C ASN A 118 17.78 -15.54 4.44
N GLU A 119 17.95 -16.05 3.23
CA GLU A 119 17.57 -17.41 2.78
C GLU A 119 16.05 -17.69 2.72
N ILE A 120 15.21 -16.72 3.05
CA ILE A 120 13.74 -16.81 2.96
C ILE A 120 13.27 -16.21 1.64
N ASN A 121 12.51 -17.00 0.88
CA ASN A 121 11.91 -16.55 -0.38
C ASN A 121 10.57 -15.87 -0.12
N ILE A 122 10.42 -14.65 -0.61
CA ILE A 122 9.30 -13.78 -0.36
C ILE A 122 8.68 -13.35 -1.69
N LEU A 123 7.39 -13.57 -1.86
CA LEU A 123 6.61 -13.02 -2.95
C LEU A 123 5.96 -11.72 -2.48
N CYS A 124 6.21 -10.63 -3.20
CA CYS A 124 5.58 -9.33 -3.01
C CYS A 124 4.52 -9.12 -4.08
N VAL A 125 3.28 -8.92 -3.69
CA VAL A 125 2.14 -8.58 -4.54
C VAL A 125 1.33 -7.47 -3.88
N HIS A 126 0.46 -6.78 -4.65
CA HIS A 126 -0.48 -5.85 -4.05
C HIS A 126 -1.72 -6.57 -3.50
N GLY A 127 -2.40 -7.31 -4.34
CA GLY A 127 -3.60 -8.08 -4.00
C GLY A 127 -3.30 -9.54 -3.69
N THR A 128 -3.73 -10.43 -4.58
CA THR A 128 -3.36 -11.86 -4.56
C THR A 128 -2.31 -12.17 -5.62
N PRO A 129 -1.62 -13.32 -5.55
CA PRO A 129 -0.72 -13.76 -6.63
C PRO A 129 -1.39 -13.94 -8.00
N LYS A 130 -2.71 -13.99 -8.05
CA LYS A 130 -3.49 -14.16 -9.29
C LYS A 130 -4.19 -12.89 -9.76
N SER A 131 -4.45 -11.96 -8.86
CA SER A 131 -5.25 -10.77 -9.16
C SER A 131 -4.84 -9.59 -8.28
N ILE A 132 -4.52 -8.49 -8.92
CA ILE A 132 -4.25 -7.22 -8.24
C ILE A 132 -5.51 -6.59 -7.62
N PHE A 133 -6.71 -7.10 -7.99
CA PHE A 133 -8.02 -6.58 -7.55
C PHE A 133 -8.69 -7.45 -6.48
N GLU A 134 -8.08 -8.57 -6.11
CA GLU A 134 -8.57 -9.44 -5.04
C GLU A 134 -7.69 -9.26 -3.80
N ALA A 135 -8.27 -9.46 -2.62
CA ALA A 135 -7.56 -9.31 -1.35
C ALA A 135 -7.40 -10.65 -0.62
N ILE A 136 -6.43 -10.73 0.27
CA ILE A 136 -6.31 -11.77 1.29
C ILE A 136 -6.35 -11.08 2.65
N ASP A 137 -7.42 -11.33 3.40
CA ASP A 137 -7.59 -10.86 4.77
C ASP A 137 -8.43 -11.86 5.59
N SER A 138 -8.80 -11.50 6.81
CA SER A 138 -9.54 -12.37 7.72
C SER A 138 -10.97 -12.73 7.27
N SER A 139 -11.51 -12.06 6.26
CA SER A 139 -12.84 -12.33 5.71
C SER A 139 -12.83 -13.42 4.63
N VAL A 140 -11.63 -13.75 4.09
CA VAL A 140 -11.45 -14.73 3.02
C VAL A 140 -11.27 -16.12 3.63
N SER A 141 -12.02 -17.09 3.12
CA SER A 141 -11.92 -18.48 3.59
C SER A 141 -10.57 -19.11 3.25
N GLU A 142 -10.13 -20.04 4.08
CA GLU A 142 -8.86 -20.76 3.84
C GLU A 142 -8.83 -21.46 2.48
N GLU A 143 -9.99 -21.97 2.00
CA GLU A 143 -10.10 -22.61 0.70
C GLU A 143 -9.87 -21.62 -0.46
N GLU A 144 -10.39 -20.41 -0.34
CA GLU A 144 -10.18 -19.34 -1.33
C GLU A 144 -8.72 -18.88 -1.31
N ILE A 145 -8.13 -18.74 -0.11
CA ILE A 145 -6.70 -18.42 0.02
C ILE A 145 -5.86 -19.51 -0.65
N LYS A 146 -6.13 -20.80 -0.41
CA LYS A 146 -5.44 -21.91 -1.08
C LYS A 146 -5.52 -21.83 -2.60
N LYS A 147 -6.68 -21.46 -3.12
CA LYS A 147 -6.88 -21.26 -4.57
C LYS A 147 -6.03 -20.07 -5.09
N ALA A 148 -5.99 -18.96 -4.33
CA ALA A 148 -5.25 -17.76 -4.70
C ALA A 148 -3.73 -18.01 -4.73
N ILE A 149 -3.19 -18.74 -3.76
CA ILE A 149 -1.74 -18.99 -3.62
C ILE A 149 -1.26 -20.26 -4.37
N LYS A 150 -2.16 -20.95 -5.07
CA LYS A 150 -1.82 -22.19 -5.78
C LYS A 150 -0.72 -21.96 -6.82
N GLY A 151 0.39 -22.69 -6.67
CA GLY A 151 1.55 -22.62 -7.56
C GLY A 151 2.65 -21.66 -7.10
N VAL A 152 2.40 -20.85 -6.06
CA VAL A 152 3.43 -20.01 -5.43
C VAL A 152 4.50 -20.90 -4.79
N LYS A 153 5.78 -20.58 -5.02
CA LYS A 153 6.92 -21.33 -4.49
C LYS A 153 7.50 -20.71 -3.21
N GLU A 154 7.37 -19.42 -3.07
CA GLU A 154 7.88 -18.62 -1.97
C GLU A 154 7.24 -19.03 -0.64
N GLU A 155 7.98 -18.91 0.46
CA GLU A 155 7.53 -19.26 1.81
C GLU A 155 6.64 -18.19 2.42
N VAL A 156 6.92 -16.92 2.08
CA VAL A 156 6.19 -15.75 2.59
C VAL A 156 5.55 -15.02 1.43
N ILE A 157 4.28 -14.64 1.59
CA ILE A 157 3.53 -13.82 0.65
C ILE A 157 3.17 -12.52 1.37
N LEU A 158 3.64 -11.40 0.85
CA LEU A 158 3.32 -10.06 1.33
C LEU A 158 2.28 -9.42 0.43
N SER A 159 1.22 -8.87 1.03
CA SER A 159 0.11 -8.22 0.31
C SER A 159 -0.43 -6.98 1.03
N GLY A 160 -1.30 -6.25 0.37
CA GLY A 160 -2.05 -5.09 0.86
C GLY A 160 -3.50 -5.13 0.38
N HIS A 161 -3.96 -4.06 -0.31
CA HIS A 161 -5.21 -3.92 -1.06
C HIS A 161 -6.49 -3.88 -0.21
N SER A 162 -6.69 -4.76 0.78
CA SER A 162 -7.89 -4.74 1.63
C SER A 162 -7.88 -3.63 2.68
N HIS A 163 -6.72 -3.00 2.90
CA HIS A 163 -6.46 -2.02 3.96
C HIS A 163 -6.67 -2.56 5.38
N THR A 164 -6.80 -3.87 5.51
CA THR A 164 -7.00 -4.60 6.76
C THR A 164 -5.82 -5.53 6.99
N SER A 165 -5.12 -5.36 8.11
CA SER A 165 -3.97 -6.19 8.39
C SER A 165 -4.38 -7.62 8.75
N PHE A 166 -3.64 -8.58 8.19
CA PHE A 166 -3.86 -10.01 8.41
C PHE A 166 -2.53 -10.77 8.38
N ILE A 167 -2.32 -11.64 9.36
CA ILE A 167 -1.23 -12.61 9.36
C ILE A 167 -1.86 -14.00 9.48
N GLY A 168 -1.60 -14.86 8.51
CA GLY A 168 -2.12 -16.22 8.49
C GLY A 168 -1.10 -17.22 7.96
N LYS A 169 -1.30 -18.49 8.30
CA LYS A 169 -0.56 -19.60 7.71
C LYS A 169 -1.56 -20.53 7.01
N VAL A 170 -1.32 -20.77 5.73
CA VAL A 170 -2.12 -21.68 4.91
C VAL A 170 -1.15 -22.68 4.25
N ASP A 171 -1.35 -23.96 4.54
CA ASP A 171 -0.39 -25.01 4.27
C ASP A 171 0.98 -24.64 4.89
N GLU A 172 2.07 -24.65 4.11
CA GLU A 172 3.42 -24.27 4.61
C GLU A 172 3.76 -22.80 4.32
N LYS A 173 2.81 -22.00 3.80
CA LYS A 173 3.05 -20.62 3.42
C LYS A 173 2.53 -19.65 4.48
N ILE A 174 3.30 -18.62 4.72
CA ILE A 174 2.92 -17.51 5.60
C ILE A 174 2.41 -16.36 4.72
N ILE A 175 1.26 -15.81 5.07
CA ILE A 175 0.64 -14.69 4.36
C ILE A 175 0.61 -13.50 5.30
N PHE A 176 1.09 -12.36 4.83
CA PHE A 176 1.04 -11.12 5.58
C PHE A 176 0.48 -9.98 4.73
N ASN A 177 -0.78 -9.65 4.98
CA ASN A 177 -1.36 -8.39 4.55
C ASN A 177 -1.01 -7.33 5.59
N VAL A 178 -0.29 -6.29 5.16
CA VAL A 178 0.26 -5.28 6.08
C VAL A 178 -0.74 -4.18 6.44
N GLY A 179 -1.94 -4.20 5.84
CA GLY A 179 -2.92 -3.13 5.98
C GLY A 179 -2.52 -1.89 5.17
N SER A 180 -2.94 -0.72 5.61
CA SER A 180 -2.77 0.54 4.88
C SER A 180 -2.05 1.60 5.71
N ILE A 181 -1.14 2.34 5.07
CA ILE A 181 -0.55 3.56 5.64
C ILE A 181 -1.52 4.72 5.53
N GLY A 182 -2.15 4.88 4.37
CA GLY A 182 -2.90 6.07 4.03
C GLY A 182 -4.32 6.11 4.57
N ASN A 183 -5.01 4.96 4.59
CA ASN A 183 -6.42 4.88 4.98
C ASN A 183 -6.81 3.45 5.38
N SER A 184 -6.53 3.07 6.63
CA SER A 184 -7.00 1.80 7.20
C SER A 184 -8.53 1.66 7.11
N LEU A 185 -9.03 0.42 6.95
CA LEU A 185 -10.46 0.10 6.80
C LEU A 185 -10.94 -0.95 7.80
N ASP A 186 -10.24 -1.10 8.92
CA ASP A 186 -10.53 -2.08 9.96
C ASP A 186 -11.09 -1.46 11.26
N GLY A 187 -11.57 -0.22 11.17
CA GLY A 187 -12.12 0.53 12.31
C GLY A 187 -11.06 1.20 13.19
N ASP A 188 -9.79 1.08 12.84
CA ASP A 188 -8.66 1.73 13.53
C ASP A 188 -7.98 2.71 12.57
N ASN A 189 -8.15 4.00 12.78
CA ASN A 189 -7.62 5.05 11.91
C ASN A 189 -6.10 5.27 12.02
N ARG A 190 -5.41 4.48 12.85
CA ARG A 190 -3.95 4.52 12.91
C ARG A 190 -3.33 3.91 11.67
N ILE A 191 -2.16 4.41 11.31
CA ILE A 191 -1.31 3.81 10.27
C ILE A 191 -1.10 2.33 10.56
N SER A 192 -1.17 1.48 9.52
CA SER A 192 -0.77 0.08 9.57
C SER A 192 0.37 -0.17 8.60
N TYR A 193 1.46 -0.79 9.08
CA TYR A 193 2.54 -1.26 8.22
C TYR A 193 3.21 -2.52 8.81
N GLY A 194 3.94 -3.24 7.96
CA GLY A 194 4.62 -4.48 8.35
C GLY A 194 6.06 -4.26 8.78
N ILE A 195 6.56 -5.09 9.70
CA ILE A 195 7.99 -5.27 9.96
C ILE A 195 8.30 -6.76 9.84
N LEU A 196 9.31 -7.09 9.04
CA LEU A 196 9.92 -8.40 8.97
C LEU A 196 11.20 -8.37 9.81
N GLU A 197 11.28 -9.21 10.83
CA GLU A 197 12.49 -9.41 11.63
C GLU A 197 13.10 -10.76 11.30
N PHE A 198 14.27 -10.75 10.69
CA PHE A 198 14.99 -11.96 10.29
C PHE A 198 16.01 -12.34 11.37
N ASP A 199 15.95 -13.60 11.80
CA ASP A 199 16.89 -14.22 12.71
C ASP A 199 17.27 -15.62 12.17
N GLU A 200 18.54 -15.82 11.80
CA GLU A 200 18.99 -16.99 11.06
C GLU A 200 18.03 -17.28 9.87
N ASN A 201 17.43 -18.44 9.81
CA ASN A 201 16.52 -18.89 8.75
C ASN A 201 15.03 -18.71 9.15
N LYS A 202 14.72 -17.77 10.03
CA LYS A 202 13.36 -17.48 10.48
C LYS A 202 13.00 -16.02 10.24
N VAL A 203 11.73 -15.80 9.99
CA VAL A 203 11.17 -14.44 9.92
C VAL A 203 10.04 -14.31 10.92
N ASN A 204 10.11 -13.27 11.75
CA ASN A 204 9.01 -12.84 12.60
C ASN A 204 8.28 -11.69 11.90
N LEU A 205 6.96 -11.78 11.83
CA LEU A 205 6.09 -10.81 11.18
C LEU A 205 5.38 -9.98 12.23
N ILE A 206 5.51 -8.68 12.15
CA ILE A 206 4.91 -7.74 13.10
C ILE A 206 4.05 -6.75 12.35
N ASN A 207 2.76 -6.70 12.64
CA ASN A 207 1.93 -5.58 12.25
C ASN A 207 2.14 -4.44 13.24
N ARG A 208 2.52 -3.27 12.74
CA ARG A 208 2.77 -2.10 13.55
C ARG A 208 1.70 -1.06 13.32
N ARG A 209 1.13 -0.54 14.42
CA ARG A 209 0.15 0.53 14.42
C ARG A 209 0.71 1.77 15.08
N ILE A 210 0.65 2.90 14.39
CA ILE A 210 1.11 4.19 14.90
C ILE A 210 0.09 5.29 14.64
N SER A 211 -0.05 6.21 15.59
CA SER A 211 -0.89 7.39 15.43
C SER A 211 -0.16 8.46 14.63
N TYR A 212 -0.91 9.28 13.91
CA TYR A 212 -0.42 10.45 13.20
C TYR A 212 -1.44 11.59 13.31
N PRO A 213 -1.08 12.85 13.04
CA PRO A 213 -2.01 13.98 13.13
C PRO A 213 -2.99 13.98 11.95
N VAL A 214 -4.11 13.26 12.10
CA VAL A 214 -5.18 13.15 11.10
C VAL A 214 -5.72 14.53 10.68
N SER A 215 -5.77 15.50 11.61
CA SER A 215 -6.14 16.87 11.32
C SER A 215 -5.30 17.52 10.22
N ASP A 216 -3.99 17.21 10.19
CA ASP A 216 -3.07 17.85 9.25
C ASP A 216 -3.36 17.41 7.82
N VAL A 217 -3.58 16.10 7.59
CA VAL A 217 -3.94 15.61 6.26
C VAL A 217 -5.31 16.10 5.81
N ILE A 218 -6.27 16.27 6.74
CA ILE A 218 -7.60 16.85 6.43
C ILE A 218 -7.47 18.32 6.04
N ASN A 219 -6.66 19.11 6.75
CA ASN A 219 -6.40 20.49 6.42
C ASN A 219 -5.74 20.61 5.03
N ILE A 220 -4.72 19.81 4.75
CA ILE A 220 -4.08 19.75 3.43
C ILE A 220 -5.09 19.36 2.34
N ALA A 221 -5.96 18.38 2.59
CA ALA A 221 -7.00 17.99 1.65
C ALA A 221 -7.97 19.15 1.37
N THR A 222 -8.30 19.94 2.39
CA THR A 222 -9.16 21.12 2.27
C THR A 222 -8.48 22.21 1.43
N ASP A 223 -7.23 22.55 1.76
CA ASP A 223 -6.46 23.61 1.09
C ASP A 223 -6.19 23.26 -0.38
N ASN A 224 -5.89 21.99 -0.65
CA ASN A 224 -5.66 21.47 -1.99
C ASN A 224 -6.95 21.21 -2.79
N LYS A 225 -8.13 21.48 -2.23
CA LYS A 225 -9.44 21.21 -2.86
C LYS A 225 -9.56 19.77 -3.34
N PHE A 226 -9.12 18.83 -2.49
CA PHE A 226 -9.14 17.42 -2.81
C PHE A 226 -10.57 16.95 -3.16
N PRO A 227 -10.78 16.19 -4.23
CA PRO A 227 -12.11 15.73 -4.62
C PRO A 227 -12.70 14.80 -3.56
N LEU A 228 -14.04 14.84 -3.40
CA LEU A 228 -14.76 14.02 -2.42
C LEU A 228 -14.25 14.25 -0.98
N LEU A 229 -14.02 15.50 -0.61
CA LEU A 229 -13.40 15.89 0.66
C LEU A 229 -14.18 15.33 1.87
N GLU A 230 -15.50 15.36 1.87
CA GLU A 230 -16.31 14.91 3.01
C GLU A 230 -16.27 13.37 3.17
N GLU A 231 -16.26 12.64 2.06
CA GLU A 231 -16.07 11.18 2.04
C GLU A 231 -14.66 10.84 2.54
N TYR A 232 -13.65 11.52 2.05
CA TYR A 232 -12.27 11.34 2.49
C TYR A 232 -12.11 11.64 3.99
N ARG A 233 -12.69 12.73 4.48
CA ARG A 233 -12.67 13.12 5.90
C ARG A 233 -13.27 12.01 6.78
N LYS A 234 -14.45 11.49 6.41
CA LYS A 234 -15.11 10.40 7.14
C LYS A 234 -14.25 9.14 7.19
N LEU A 235 -13.67 8.77 6.04
CA LEU A 235 -12.79 7.62 5.91
C LEU A 235 -11.59 7.72 6.85
N ILE A 236 -10.85 8.83 6.79
CA ILE A 236 -9.62 9.04 7.58
C ILE A 236 -9.90 9.14 9.08
N LEU A 237 -11.04 9.71 9.48
CA LEU A 237 -11.39 9.84 10.90
C LEU A 237 -11.84 8.52 11.51
N ASN A 238 -12.57 7.70 10.77
CA ASN A 238 -13.23 6.51 11.32
C ASN A 238 -12.48 5.20 11.04
N GLY A 239 -11.61 5.18 10.02
CA GLY A 239 -10.99 3.93 9.54
C GLY A 239 -12.02 2.94 8.97
N LEU A 240 -13.12 3.46 8.42
CA LEU A 240 -14.23 2.69 7.84
C LEU A 240 -14.76 3.41 6.59
N MET A 241 -15.23 2.64 5.60
CA MET A 241 -15.96 3.18 4.44
C MET A 241 -17.40 3.52 4.77
#